data_1698a9f90572d9b4ae2ea05a660a4c65
#
_entry.id   1698a9f90572d9b4ae2ea05a660a4c65
#
_cell.length_a   1.000
_cell.length_b   1.000
_cell.length_c   1.000
_cell.angle_alpha   90.00
_cell.angle_beta   90.00
_cell.angle_gamma   90.00
#
_symmetry.space_group_name_H-M   'P 1'
#
loop_
_entity.id
_entity.type
_entity.pdbx_description
1 polymer ?
#
loop_
_entity_poly.entity_id
_entity_poly.type
_entity_poly.pdbx_seq_one_letter_code
_entity_poly.pdbx_strand_id
1 'polypeptide(L)'
;MVETARYIGKSGASGVKFHLLHVLRGTDLEPLWRSGAVTCLEQDAYIKILEACLRNIPREMVVHRLTGDGAKRDLLAPLWSADKKRVLSAINTAFQQDNLEQGSDL
;
A
#
# COMPACT_ATOMS: atom_id res chain seq x y z
N MET A 1 -7.95 -5.27 -3.81
CA MET A 1 -6.46 -5.47 -3.69
C MET A 1 -6.08 -6.91 -3.37
N VAL A 2 -6.75 -7.57 -2.46
CA VAL A 2 -6.38 -8.95 -2.07
C VAL A 2 -6.52 -9.92 -3.23
N GLU A 3 -7.60 -9.84 -4.01
CA GLU A 3 -7.78 -10.70 -5.19
C GLU A 3 -6.72 -10.44 -6.25
N THR A 4 -6.33 -9.19 -6.44
CA THR A 4 -5.24 -8.82 -7.35
C THR A 4 -3.93 -9.43 -6.88
N ALA A 5 -3.65 -9.38 -5.58
CA ALA A 5 -2.45 -9.98 -5.00
C ALA A 5 -2.42 -11.50 -5.24
N ARG A 6 -3.54 -12.19 -5.04
CA ARG A 6 -3.65 -13.62 -5.33
C ARG A 6 -3.38 -13.93 -6.79
N TYR A 7 -3.97 -13.14 -7.68
CA TYR A 7 -3.78 -13.32 -9.13
C TYR A 7 -2.31 -13.18 -9.50
N ILE A 8 -1.65 -12.14 -9.02
CA ILE A 8 -0.22 -11.90 -9.27
C ILE A 8 0.61 -13.04 -8.70
N GLY A 9 0.28 -13.54 -7.51
CA GLY A 9 0.96 -14.67 -6.91
C GLY A 9 0.90 -15.94 -7.75
N LYS A 10 -0.24 -16.18 -8.41
CA LYS A 10 -0.42 -17.34 -9.28
C LYS A 10 0.19 -17.16 -10.67
N SER A 11 0.52 -15.93 -11.05
CA SER A 11 1.05 -15.64 -12.38
C SER A 11 2.51 -16.07 -12.59
N GLY A 12 3.21 -16.48 -11.52
CA GLY A 12 4.62 -16.83 -11.58
C GLY A 12 5.57 -15.65 -11.46
N ALA A 13 5.07 -14.47 -11.15
CA ALA A 13 5.92 -13.31 -10.92
C ALA A 13 6.87 -13.57 -9.74
N SER A 14 8.13 -13.14 -9.88
CA SER A 14 9.14 -13.35 -8.83
C SER A 14 9.14 -12.27 -7.77
N GLY A 15 8.53 -11.10 -8.04
CA GLY A 15 8.49 -9.98 -7.12
C GLY A 15 7.26 -9.10 -7.32
N VAL A 16 6.98 -8.28 -6.33
CA VAL A 16 5.84 -7.38 -6.34
C VAL A 16 6.17 -6.09 -5.62
N LYS A 17 5.54 -5.00 -6.06
CA LYS A 17 5.60 -3.69 -5.39
C LYS A 17 4.19 -3.29 -5.01
N PHE A 18 4.02 -2.81 -3.79
CA PHE A 18 2.76 -2.24 -3.33
C PHE A 18 2.86 -0.72 -3.31
N HIS A 19 1.86 -0.06 -3.88
CA HIS A 19 1.76 1.38 -3.90
C HIS A 19 0.46 1.82 -3.27
N LEU A 20 0.51 2.87 -2.46
CA LEU A 20 -0.70 3.54 -2.04
C LEU A 20 -1.08 4.60 -3.08
N LEU A 21 -2.36 4.93 -3.14
CA LEU A 21 -2.85 5.97 -4.01
C LEU A 21 -2.47 7.34 -3.46
N HIS A 22 -1.75 8.13 -4.25
CA HIS A 22 -1.44 9.52 -3.95
C HIS A 22 -2.26 10.44 -4.84
N VAL A 23 -2.81 11.50 -4.25
CA VAL A 23 -3.39 12.60 -5.03
C VAL A 23 -2.35 13.73 -5.05
N LEU A 24 -1.84 14.02 -6.22
CA LEU A 24 -0.83 15.06 -6.42
C LEU A 24 -1.44 16.27 -7.12
N ARG A 25 -0.94 17.46 -6.77
CA ARG A 25 -1.36 18.71 -7.39
C ARG A 25 -1.11 18.68 -8.89
N GLY A 26 -2.09 19.14 -9.67
CA GLY A 26 -1.99 19.22 -11.12
C GLY A 26 -2.24 17.93 -11.87
N THR A 27 -2.57 16.83 -11.18
CA THR A 27 -2.93 15.57 -11.82
C THR A 27 -4.44 15.45 -12.04
N ASP A 28 -4.86 14.48 -12.86
CA ASP A 28 -6.27 14.24 -13.16
C ASP A 28 -7.06 13.79 -11.91
N LEU A 29 -6.37 13.27 -10.90
CA LEU A 29 -7.02 12.86 -9.65
C LEU A 29 -7.40 14.04 -8.77
N GLU A 30 -6.75 15.19 -8.91
CA GLU A 30 -7.04 16.34 -8.05
C GLU A 30 -8.50 16.78 -8.12
N PRO A 31 -9.12 17.03 -9.32
CA PRO A 31 -10.53 17.41 -9.38
C PRO A 31 -11.45 16.34 -8.81
N LEU A 32 -11.17 15.08 -9.05
CA LEU A 32 -11.96 13.96 -8.55
C LEU A 32 -11.91 13.88 -7.02
N TRP A 33 -10.73 14.10 -6.45
CA TRP A 33 -10.55 14.12 -5.01
C TRP A 33 -11.27 15.32 -4.38
N ARG A 34 -11.18 16.52 -4.97
CA ARG A 34 -11.85 17.71 -4.47
C ARG A 34 -13.37 17.57 -4.49
N SER A 35 -13.91 16.87 -5.49
CA SER A 35 -15.36 16.64 -5.61
C SER A 35 -15.87 15.51 -4.69
N GLY A 36 -14.98 14.75 -4.06
CA GLY A 36 -15.34 13.59 -3.24
C GLY A 36 -15.55 12.32 -4.03
N ALA A 37 -15.31 12.31 -5.35
CA ALA A 37 -15.43 11.10 -6.16
C ALA A 37 -14.32 10.10 -5.89
N VAL A 38 -13.16 10.56 -5.42
CA VAL A 38 -12.04 9.72 -5.00
C VAL A 38 -11.67 10.07 -3.58
N THR A 39 -11.52 9.04 -2.73
CA THR A 39 -11.06 9.20 -1.35
C THR A 39 -9.84 8.32 -1.13
N CYS A 40 -8.90 8.80 -0.30
CA CYS A 40 -7.72 8.02 0.08
C CYS A 40 -7.97 7.27 1.38
N LEU A 41 -7.34 6.11 1.51
CA LEU A 41 -7.41 5.32 2.74
C LEU A 41 -6.67 6.04 3.88
N GLU A 42 -7.17 5.86 5.09
CA GLU A 42 -6.42 6.20 6.29
C GLU A 42 -5.24 5.22 6.46
N GLN A 43 -4.22 5.64 7.21
CA GLN A 43 -3.00 4.84 7.38
C GLN A 43 -3.30 3.43 7.90
N ASP A 44 -4.13 3.32 8.94
CA ASP A 44 -4.45 2.02 9.54
C ASP A 44 -5.18 1.10 8.57
N ALA A 45 -6.12 1.66 7.79
CA ALA A 45 -6.84 0.90 6.78
C ALA A 45 -5.90 0.40 5.68
N TYR A 46 -4.97 1.24 5.24
CA TYR A 46 -3.97 0.86 4.25
C TYR A 46 -3.11 -0.30 4.76
N ILE A 47 -2.62 -0.20 6.00
CA ILE A 47 -1.77 -1.25 6.59
C ILE A 47 -2.51 -2.57 6.69
N LYS A 48 -3.78 -2.56 7.08
CA LYS A 48 -4.59 -3.79 7.16
C LYS A 48 -4.79 -4.45 5.80
N ILE A 49 -5.04 -3.66 4.76
CA ILE A 49 -5.15 -4.19 3.40
C ILE A 49 -3.81 -4.74 2.93
N LEU A 50 -2.71 -4.05 3.22
CA LEU A 50 -1.36 -4.48 2.88
C LEU A 50 -1.05 -5.83 3.54
N GLU A 51 -1.38 -5.98 4.82
CA GLU A 51 -1.20 -7.25 5.53
C GLU A 51 -1.99 -8.38 4.88
N ALA A 52 -3.25 -8.12 4.53
CA ALA A 52 -4.09 -9.12 3.85
C ALA A 52 -3.50 -9.51 2.49
N CYS A 53 -2.98 -8.56 1.74
CA CYS A 53 -2.31 -8.85 0.47
C CYS A 53 -1.08 -9.73 0.67
N LEU A 54 -0.24 -9.41 1.66
CA LEU A 54 0.97 -10.17 1.95
C LEU A 54 0.67 -11.61 2.37
N ARG A 55 -0.41 -11.82 3.12
CA ARG A 55 -0.84 -13.18 3.50
C ARG A 55 -1.29 -14.01 2.31
N ASN A 56 -1.61 -13.38 1.19
CA ASN A 56 -2.18 -14.04 0.01
C ASN A 56 -1.21 -14.08 -1.18
N ILE A 57 0.08 -13.86 -0.96
CA ILE A 57 1.12 -14.04 -1.98
C ILE A 57 2.11 -15.11 -1.53
N PRO A 58 2.77 -15.81 -2.48
CA PRO A 58 3.74 -16.86 -2.13
C PRO A 58 4.87 -16.34 -1.24
N ARG A 59 5.35 -17.20 -0.33
CA ARG A 59 6.46 -16.86 0.58
C ARG A 59 7.74 -16.51 -0.16
N GLU A 60 7.96 -17.13 -1.31
CA GLU A 60 9.16 -16.95 -2.13
C GLU A 60 9.16 -15.64 -2.91
N MET A 61 7.98 -14.99 -3.03
CA MET A 61 7.86 -13.75 -3.79
C MET A 61 8.55 -12.60 -3.05
N VAL A 62 9.41 -11.88 -3.76
CA VAL A 62 10.12 -10.73 -3.18
C VAL A 62 9.21 -9.51 -3.18
N VAL A 63 9.08 -8.87 -2.03
CA VAL A 63 8.35 -7.61 -1.91
C VAL A 63 9.36 -6.47 -1.99
N HIS A 64 9.32 -5.73 -3.10
CA HIS A 64 10.28 -4.66 -3.37
C HIS A 64 9.88 -3.33 -2.73
N ARG A 65 8.58 -3.11 -2.50
CA ARG A 65 8.07 -1.85 -1.97
C ARG A 65 6.75 -2.07 -1.26
N LEU A 66 6.58 -1.39 -0.12
CA LEU A 66 5.36 -1.45 0.70
C LEU A 66 4.56 -0.15 0.68
N THR A 67 5.13 0.93 0.17
CA THR A 67 4.48 2.22 0.06
C THR A 67 4.99 2.96 -1.18
N GLY A 68 4.27 3.99 -1.61
CA GLY A 68 4.66 4.77 -2.77
C GLY A 68 5.57 5.95 -2.43
N ASP A 69 6.18 6.51 -3.46
CA ASP A 69 6.97 7.74 -3.37
C ASP A 69 6.26 8.83 -4.17
N GLY A 70 5.86 9.91 -3.52
CA GLY A 70 5.34 11.09 -4.17
C GLY A 70 6.15 12.33 -3.79
N ALA A 71 6.15 13.35 -4.65
CA ALA A 71 6.78 14.63 -4.32
C ALA A 71 6.01 15.28 -3.18
N LYS A 72 6.64 15.45 -2.02
CA LYS A 72 5.98 15.96 -0.81
C LYS A 72 5.30 17.31 -1.04
N ARG A 73 5.93 18.21 -1.79
CA ARG A 73 5.41 19.55 -2.03
C ARG A 73 4.13 19.56 -2.87
N ASP A 74 3.90 18.50 -3.67
CA ASP A 74 2.73 18.38 -4.55
C ASP A 74 1.68 17.43 -3.98
N LEU A 75 1.94 16.83 -2.82
CA LEU A 75 1.04 15.85 -2.20
C LEU A 75 -0.16 16.55 -1.57
N LEU A 76 -1.36 16.21 -2.05
CA LEU A 76 -2.63 16.69 -1.49
C LEU A 76 -3.26 15.67 -0.54
N ALA A 77 -3.16 14.39 -0.86
CA ALA A 77 -3.73 13.30 -0.05
C ALA A 77 -3.06 11.96 -0.39
N PRO A 78 -2.94 11.03 0.55
CA PRO A 78 -3.21 11.22 1.98
C PRO A 78 -2.01 11.88 2.66
N LEU A 79 -2.26 12.83 3.54
CA LEU A 79 -1.17 13.60 4.19
C LEU A 79 -0.27 12.75 5.07
N TRP A 80 -0.78 11.68 5.66
CA TRP A 80 0.03 10.77 6.49
C TRP A 80 1.17 10.12 5.70
N SER A 81 1.06 10.02 4.38
CA SER A 81 2.08 9.38 3.54
C SER A 81 3.29 10.28 3.27
N ALA A 82 3.26 11.54 3.70
CA ALA A 82 4.34 12.50 3.43
C ALA A 82 5.65 12.15 4.16
N ASP A 83 5.57 11.51 5.32
CA ASP A 83 6.73 11.09 6.10
C ASP A 83 6.96 9.59 5.92
N LYS A 84 7.78 9.23 4.94
CA LYS A 84 8.04 7.84 4.57
C LYS A 84 8.63 7.02 5.72
N LYS A 85 9.54 7.59 6.50
CA LYS A 85 10.15 6.87 7.64
C LYS A 85 9.12 6.52 8.68
N ARG A 86 8.21 7.44 8.97
CA ARG A 86 7.14 7.24 9.94
C ARG A 86 6.16 6.18 9.47
N VAL A 87 5.81 6.20 8.19
CA VAL A 87 4.93 5.19 7.58
C VAL A 87 5.56 3.81 7.66
N LEU A 88 6.82 3.67 7.27
CA LEU A 88 7.52 2.39 7.32
C LEU A 88 7.65 1.88 8.75
N SER A 89 7.89 2.75 9.72
CA SER A 89 7.92 2.39 11.13
C SER A 89 6.56 1.88 11.61
N ALA A 90 5.48 2.53 11.23
CA ALA A 90 4.12 2.10 11.55
C ALA A 90 3.79 0.73 10.93
N ILE A 91 4.21 0.50 9.69
CA ILE A 91 4.03 -0.78 9.00
C ILE A 91 4.78 -1.88 9.75
N ASN A 92 6.05 -1.67 10.08
CA ASN A 92 6.85 -2.66 10.79
C ASN A 92 6.28 -2.98 12.17
N THR A 93 5.80 -1.98 12.90
CA THR A 93 5.16 -2.17 14.20
C THR A 93 3.91 -3.03 14.07
N ALA A 94 3.05 -2.73 13.08
CA ALA A 94 1.83 -3.50 12.84
C ALA A 94 2.16 -4.95 12.47
N PHE A 95 3.15 -5.17 11.62
CA PHE A 95 3.56 -6.51 11.21
C PHE A 95 4.03 -7.35 12.40
N GLN A 96 4.77 -6.74 13.33
CA GLN A 96 5.21 -7.42 14.54
C GLN A 96 4.05 -7.72 15.49
N GLN A 97 3.17 -6.76 15.71
CA GLN A 97 2.01 -6.92 16.60
C GLN A 97 1.04 -7.98 16.08
N ASP A 98 0.86 -8.06 14.77
CA ASP A 98 -0.09 -8.97 14.14
C ASP A 98 0.54 -10.29 13.74
N ASN A 99 1.83 -10.50 14.05
CA ASN A 99 2.59 -11.71 13.69
C ASN A 99 2.43 -12.05 12.20
N LEU A 100 2.63 -11.06 11.36
CA LEU A 100 2.43 -11.21 9.92
C LEU A 100 3.37 -12.25 9.33
N GLU A 101 2.80 -13.21 8.59
CA GLU A 101 3.56 -14.18 7.81
C GLU A 101 3.09 -14.12 6.36
N GLN A 102 4.02 -13.85 5.45
CA GLN A 102 3.74 -13.83 4.03
C GLN A 102 3.28 -15.22 3.58
N GLY A 103 2.17 -15.27 2.85
CA GLY A 103 1.65 -16.53 2.34
C GLY A 103 0.85 -17.36 3.36
N SER A 104 0.56 -16.82 4.54
CA SER A 104 -0.11 -17.58 5.59
C SER A 104 -1.57 -17.96 5.25
N ASP A 105 -2.20 -17.25 4.31
CA ASP A 105 -3.58 -17.53 3.87
C ASP A 105 -3.63 -18.33 2.56
N LEU A 106 -2.51 -18.83 2.09
CA LEU A 106 -2.47 -19.65 0.89
C LEU A 106 -2.67 -21.14 1.19
#